data_40e281a262998b512b83edeb1b56b5b2
#
_entry.id   40e281a262998b512b83edeb1b56b5b2
#
_cell.length_a   1.000
_cell.length_b   1.000
_cell.length_c   1.000
_cell.angle_alpha   90.00
_cell.angle_beta   90.00
_cell.angle_gamma   90.00
#
_symmetry.space_group_name_H-M   'P 1'
#
loop_
_entity.id
_entity.type
_entity.pdbx_description
1 polymer ?
#
loop_
_entity_poly.entity_id
_entity_poly.type
_entity_poly.pdbx_seq_one_letter_code
_entity_poly.pdbx_strand_id
1 'polypeptide(L)'
;MTDITGFGLANHLLNLIKRDNGKTGLTIFPKKIPIFKGVKEAIKKRVKSSLFDNNYLIAKENIVYSRNEDSVDEILYDPQTVGGLAFIIPKEEKEKQFQLLKKYKINFTEIGYVNDLENKIEIL
;
A
#
# COMPACT_ATOMS: atom_id res chain seq x y z
N MET A 1 -5.88 -2.15 -10.79
CA MET A 1 -6.69 -2.27 -9.59
C MET A 1 -6.48 -3.64 -8.96
N THR A 2 -6.43 -3.71 -7.66
CA THR A 2 -6.36 -4.95 -6.87
C THR A 2 -7.11 -4.76 -5.54
N ASP A 3 -7.69 -5.81 -5.02
CA ASP A 3 -8.18 -5.90 -3.64
C ASP A 3 -7.03 -6.21 -2.68
N ILE A 4 -7.11 -5.72 -1.47
CA ILE A 4 -6.10 -5.96 -0.44
C ILE A 4 -6.61 -7.07 0.48
N THR A 5 -5.88 -8.18 0.51
CA THR A 5 -6.25 -9.38 1.25
C THR A 5 -5.10 -9.93 2.10
N GLY A 6 -5.04 -11.22 2.31
CA GLY A 6 -4.10 -11.89 3.22
C GLY A 6 -2.61 -11.71 2.94
N PHE A 7 -2.22 -11.26 1.74
CA PHE A 7 -0.83 -10.98 1.41
C PHE A 7 -0.33 -9.60 1.87
N GLY A 8 -1.22 -8.77 2.43
CA GLY A 8 -0.90 -7.42 2.87
C GLY A 8 -0.76 -6.42 1.71
N LEU A 9 -0.78 -5.13 2.03
CA LEU A 9 -0.79 -4.05 1.04
C LEU A 9 0.45 -4.09 0.13
N ALA A 10 1.65 -4.26 0.69
CA ALA A 10 2.90 -4.24 -0.08
C ALA A 10 2.92 -5.27 -1.20
N ASN A 11 2.59 -6.54 -0.90
CA ASN A 11 2.60 -7.60 -1.91
C ASN A 11 1.53 -7.42 -2.99
N HIS A 12 0.35 -6.90 -2.62
CA HIS A 12 -0.69 -6.57 -3.61
C HIS A 12 -0.26 -5.42 -4.53
N LEU A 13 0.39 -4.40 -4.01
CA LEU A 13 0.93 -3.29 -4.81
C LEU A 13 2.08 -3.75 -5.71
N LEU A 14 3.00 -4.58 -5.22
CA LEU A 14 4.06 -5.19 -6.02
C LEU A 14 3.47 -6.01 -7.17
N ASN A 15 2.44 -6.81 -6.93
CA ASN A 15 1.76 -7.57 -7.97
C ASN A 15 1.08 -6.65 -8.99
N LEU A 16 0.61 -5.48 -8.57
CA LEU A 16 -0.03 -4.52 -9.47
C LEU A 16 0.98 -3.92 -10.46
N ILE A 17 2.19 -3.54 -10.00
CA ILE A 17 3.23 -2.96 -10.87
C ILE A 17 3.95 -3.99 -11.73
N LYS A 18 4.07 -5.25 -11.30
CA LYS A 18 4.64 -6.33 -12.10
C LYS A 18 3.91 -6.56 -13.44
N ARG A 19 2.64 -6.17 -13.52
CA ARG A 19 1.83 -6.29 -14.76
C ARG A 19 2.31 -5.37 -15.90
N ASP A 20 3.11 -4.36 -15.59
CA ASP A 20 3.73 -3.44 -16.56
C ASP A 20 5.15 -3.87 -16.95
N ASN A 21 5.40 -5.18 -17.05
CA ASN A 21 6.74 -5.75 -17.32
C ASN A 21 7.84 -5.20 -16.39
N GLY A 22 7.46 -4.75 -15.19
CA GLY A 22 8.36 -4.29 -14.16
C GLY A 22 9.03 -2.94 -14.42
N LYS A 23 8.54 -2.14 -15.35
CA LYS A 23 9.10 -0.82 -15.68
C LYS A 23 8.72 0.28 -14.71
N THR A 24 7.66 0.07 -13.94
CA THR A 24 7.16 1.03 -12.96
C THR A 24 7.45 0.61 -11.53
N GLY A 25 7.55 1.60 -10.66
CA GLY A 25 7.55 1.47 -9.22
C GLY A 25 6.48 2.34 -8.58
N LEU A 26 6.44 2.34 -7.26
CA LEU A 26 5.53 3.16 -6.48
C LEU A 26 6.27 3.88 -5.37
N THR A 27 5.87 5.11 -5.10
CA THR A 27 6.20 5.81 -3.85
C THR A 27 4.97 5.79 -2.95
N ILE A 28 5.11 5.30 -1.72
CA ILE A 28 4.01 5.16 -0.75
C ILE A 28 4.29 6.02 0.49
N PHE A 29 3.23 6.64 1.00
CA PHE A 29 3.21 7.39 2.25
C PHE A 29 2.47 6.60 3.33
N PRO A 30 3.12 5.82 4.19
CA PRO A 30 2.44 4.97 5.17
C PRO A 30 1.50 5.74 6.09
N LYS A 31 1.84 6.97 6.42
CA LYS A 31 1.02 7.85 7.28
C LYS A 31 -0.31 8.27 6.64
N LYS A 32 -0.46 8.11 5.32
CA LYS A 32 -1.70 8.39 4.58
C LYS A 32 -2.59 7.14 4.42
N ILE A 33 -2.07 5.96 4.73
CA ILE A 33 -2.86 4.73 4.63
C ILE A 33 -3.98 4.78 5.68
N PRO A 34 -5.26 4.63 5.26
CA PRO A 34 -6.35 4.59 6.21
C PRO A 34 -6.27 3.29 7.03
N ILE A 35 -6.29 3.43 8.35
CA ILE A 35 -6.23 2.32 9.30
C ILE A 35 -7.32 2.46 10.35
N PHE A 36 -7.78 1.35 10.90
CA PHE A 36 -8.75 1.37 11.98
C PHE A 36 -8.15 1.93 13.27
N LYS A 37 -9.02 2.49 14.12
CA LYS A 37 -8.66 2.91 15.47
C LYS A 37 -8.09 1.71 16.24
N GLY A 38 -6.98 1.93 16.94
CA GLY A 38 -6.31 0.88 17.73
C GLY A 38 -5.20 0.12 16.99
N VAL A 39 -5.10 0.23 15.66
CA VAL A 39 -4.04 -0.47 14.89
C VAL A 39 -2.65 -0.02 15.32
N LYS A 40 -2.43 1.29 15.49
CA LYS A 40 -1.12 1.82 15.93
C LYS A 40 -0.73 1.31 17.33
N GLU A 41 -1.69 1.19 18.22
CA GLU A 41 -1.50 0.64 19.55
C GLU A 41 -1.18 -0.86 19.50
N ALA A 42 -1.85 -1.61 18.62
CA ALA A 42 -1.57 -3.03 18.39
C ALA A 42 -0.14 -3.24 17.88
N ILE A 43 0.29 -2.46 16.88
CA ILE A 43 1.64 -2.49 16.34
C ILE A 43 2.67 -2.22 17.45
N LYS A 44 2.48 -1.16 18.24
CA LYS A 44 3.38 -0.83 19.38
C LYS A 44 3.48 -1.98 20.41
N LYS A 45 2.41 -2.73 20.60
CA LYS A 45 2.36 -3.92 21.46
C LYS A 45 2.87 -5.18 20.74
N ARG A 46 3.39 -5.07 19.52
CA ARG A 46 3.87 -6.20 18.70
C ARG A 46 2.81 -7.29 18.48
N VAL A 47 1.54 -6.89 18.39
CA VAL A 47 0.45 -7.80 17.99
C VAL A 47 0.51 -7.95 16.49
N LYS A 48 0.83 -9.15 16.02
CA LYS A 48 0.99 -9.48 14.60
C LYS A 48 0.18 -10.72 14.24
N SER A 49 -0.29 -10.77 13.01
CA SER A 49 -0.85 -12.00 12.44
C SER A 49 0.25 -13.03 12.18
N SER A 50 -0.11 -14.31 12.19
CA SER A 50 0.80 -15.41 11.84
C SER A 50 1.36 -15.33 10.41
N LEU A 51 0.68 -14.63 9.49
CA LEU A 51 1.14 -14.45 8.11
C LEU A 51 2.04 -13.22 7.93
N PHE A 52 2.17 -12.36 8.94
CA PHE A 52 2.93 -11.11 8.84
C PHE A 52 4.37 -11.34 8.37
N ASP A 53 5.10 -12.22 9.06
CA ASP A 53 6.53 -12.45 8.78
C ASP A 53 6.74 -13.00 7.36
N ASN A 54 5.86 -13.87 6.90
CA ASN A 54 5.92 -14.39 5.53
C ASN A 54 5.66 -13.28 4.51
N ASN A 55 4.68 -12.43 4.74
CA ASN A 55 4.38 -11.29 3.86
C ASN A 55 5.54 -10.30 3.79
N TYR A 56 6.18 -10.03 4.93
CA TYR A 56 7.38 -9.19 4.99
C TYR A 56 8.53 -9.81 4.17
N LEU A 57 8.84 -11.09 4.37
CA LEU A 57 9.91 -11.78 3.66
C LEU A 57 9.73 -11.77 2.14
N ILE A 58 8.50 -11.88 1.65
CA ILE A 58 8.19 -11.83 0.21
C ILE A 58 8.42 -10.43 -0.36
N ALA A 59 8.05 -9.38 0.37
CA ALA A 59 8.08 -8.01 -0.13
C ALA A 59 9.44 -7.32 0.04
N LYS A 60 10.20 -7.62 1.10
CA LYS A 60 11.33 -6.83 1.60
C LYS A 60 12.41 -6.49 0.56
N GLU A 61 12.69 -7.39 -0.38
CA GLU A 61 13.71 -7.18 -1.41
C GLU A 61 13.31 -6.10 -2.44
N ASN A 62 12.01 -5.81 -2.51
CA ASN A 62 11.44 -4.82 -3.42
C ASN A 62 10.96 -3.56 -2.69
N ILE A 63 11.26 -3.43 -1.39
CA ILE A 63 10.94 -2.23 -0.60
C ILE A 63 12.22 -1.42 -0.39
N VAL A 64 12.13 -0.12 -0.66
CA VAL A 64 13.21 0.85 -0.46
C VAL A 64 12.74 1.90 0.53
N TYR A 65 13.46 2.12 1.60
CA TYR A 65 13.18 3.17 2.56
C TYR A 65 14.04 4.39 2.25
N SER A 66 13.44 5.51 1.91
CA SER A 66 14.12 6.82 1.72
C SER A 66 14.23 7.59 3.02
N ARG A 67 13.82 7.01 4.12
CA ARG A 67 13.92 7.48 5.50
C ARG A 67 14.18 6.31 6.44
N ASN A 68 14.42 6.60 7.72
CA ASN A 68 14.47 5.54 8.71
C ASN A 68 13.12 4.82 8.80
N GLU A 69 13.16 3.50 8.82
CA GLU A 69 11.98 2.66 9.00
C GLU A 69 11.23 3.03 10.29
N ASP A 70 9.90 3.13 10.20
CA ASP A 70 9.02 3.43 11.34
C ASP A 70 8.17 2.18 11.63
N SER A 71 7.84 1.96 12.89
CA SER A 71 6.96 0.87 13.30
C SER A 71 5.58 0.91 12.59
N VAL A 72 5.14 2.08 12.17
CA VAL A 72 3.90 2.23 11.40
C VAL A 72 3.97 1.56 10.02
N ASP A 73 5.17 1.34 9.48
CA ASP A 73 5.37 0.69 8.19
C ASP A 73 4.98 -0.78 8.21
N GLU A 74 4.90 -1.38 9.41
CA GLU A 74 4.42 -2.75 9.60
C GLU A 74 3.01 -2.97 9.03
N ILE A 75 2.17 -1.93 8.93
CA ILE A 75 0.85 -1.99 8.29
C ILE A 75 0.91 -2.46 6.83
N LEU A 76 2.04 -2.28 6.16
CA LEU A 76 2.23 -2.68 4.76
C LEU A 76 2.18 -4.21 4.58
N TYR A 77 2.54 -4.95 5.61
CA TYR A 77 2.69 -6.40 5.58
C TYR A 77 1.58 -7.13 6.31
N ASP A 78 0.75 -6.40 7.07
CA ASP A 78 -0.32 -6.99 7.86
C ASP A 78 -1.39 -7.60 6.95
N PRO A 79 -1.76 -8.88 7.14
CA PRO A 79 -2.82 -9.53 6.37
C PRO A 79 -4.18 -8.86 6.63
N GLN A 80 -4.96 -8.70 5.58
CA GLN A 80 -6.31 -8.14 5.67
C GLN A 80 -7.34 -9.20 5.31
N THR A 81 -8.34 -9.42 6.14
CA THR A 81 -9.44 -10.35 5.84
C THR A 81 -10.36 -9.75 4.79
N VAL A 82 -10.72 -8.47 4.97
CA VAL A 82 -11.52 -7.67 4.05
C VAL A 82 -10.88 -6.29 3.99
N GLY A 83 -9.88 -6.14 3.14
CA GLY A 83 -9.21 -4.87 2.92
C GLY A 83 -9.95 -4.00 1.91
N GLY A 84 -9.39 -2.82 1.65
CA GLY A 84 -9.90 -1.92 0.62
C GLY A 84 -9.45 -2.34 -0.78
N LEU A 85 -9.86 -1.54 -1.77
CA LEU A 85 -9.37 -1.61 -3.14
C LEU A 85 -8.23 -0.62 -3.33
N ALA A 86 -7.13 -1.06 -3.96
CA ALA A 86 -6.07 -0.19 -4.43
C ALA A 86 -6.12 -0.09 -5.96
N PHE A 87 -5.99 1.12 -6.49
CA PHE A 87 -5.98 1.36 -7.92
C PHE A 87 -5.06 2.54 -8.28
N ILE A 88 -4.52 2.49 -9.47
CA ILE A 88 -3.70 3.54 -10.06
C ILE A 88 -4.59 4.32 -11.03
N ILE A 89 -4.54 5.64 -10.93
CA ILE A 89 -5.25 6.57 -11.83
C ILE A 89 -4.20 7.31 -12.66
N PRO A 90 -4.34 7.38 -14.00
CA PRO A 90 -3.52 8.25 -14.83
C PRO A 90 -3.62 9.70 -14.34
N LYS A 91 -2.49 10.42 -14.39
CA LYS A 91 -2.41 11.80 -13.86
C LYS A 91 -3.44 12.73 -14.51
N GLU A 92 -3.65 12.59 -15.80
CA GLU A 92 -4.60 13.36 -16.60
C GLU A 92 -6.06 13.10 -16.25
N GLU A 93 -6.37 11.94 -15.68
CA GLU A 93 -7.73 11.58 -15.28
C GLU A 93 -8.01 11.83 -13.78
N LYS A 94 -7.00 12.18 -13.00
CA LYS A 94 -7.08 12.25 -11.54
C LYS A 94 -8.27 13.07 -11.04
N GLU A 95 -8.41 14.31 -11.51
CA GLU A 95 -9.48 15.21 -11.08
C GLU A 95 -10.88 14.65 -11.41
N LYS A 96 -11.05 14.14 -12.62
CA LYS A 96 -12.32 13.52 -13.05
C LYS A 96 -12.69 12.33 -12.18
N GLN A 97 -11.73 11.44 -11.91
CA GLN A 97 -11.96 10.25 -11.09
C GLN A 97 -12.26 10.61 -9.63
N PHE A 98 -11.56 11.61 -9.06
CA PHE A 98 -11.82 12.08 -7.70
C PHE A 98 -13.21 12.68 -7.56
N GLN A 99 -13.67 13.47 -8.54
CA GLN A 99 -15.04 14.00 -8.57
C GLN A 99 -16.07 12.88 -8.64
N LEU A 100 -15.81 11.83 -9.43
CA LEU A 100 -16.69 10.68 -9.55
C LEU A 100 -16.80 9.91 -8.22
N LEU A 101 -15.68 9.63 -7.56
CA LEU A 101 -15.65 8.96 -6.27
C LEU A 101 -16.42 9.77 -5.20
N LYS A 102 -16.24 11.09 -5.17
CA LYS A 102 -16.99 11.98 -4.27
C LYS A 102 -18.48 11.98 -4.57
N LYS A 103 -18.88 12.05 -5.85
CA LYS A 103 -20.28 11.99 -6.30
C LYS A 103 -20.98 10.74 -5.79
N TYR A 104 -20.30 9.60 -5.82
CA TYR A 104 -20.83 8.33 -5.34
C TYR A 104 -20.59 8.09 -3.84
N LYS A 105 -20.08 9.12 -3.10
CA LYS A 105 -19.79 9.04 -1.66
C LYS A 105 -18.85 7.87 -1.29
N ILE A 106 -17.90 7.54 -2.19
CA ILE A 106 -16.89 6.52 -1.95
C ILE A 106 -15.75 7.18 -1.18
N ASN A 107 -15.43 6.65 0.01
CA ASN A 107 -14.28 7.09 0.77
C ASN A 107 -13.00 6.59 0.10
N PHE A 108 -12.07 7.49 -0.17
CA PHE A 108 -10.79 7.16 -0.76
C PHE A 108 -9.68 8.03 -0.18
N THR A 109 -8.46 7.56 -0.28
CA THR A 109 -7.26 8.29 0.13
C THR A 109 -6.16 8.05 -0.89
N GLU A 110 -5.47 9.11 -1.30
CA GLU A 110 -4.26 9.01 -2.11
C GLU A 110 -3.10 8.64 -1.20
N ILE A 111 -2.61 7.41 -1.32
CA ILE A 111 -1.56 6.85 -0.47
C ILE A 111 -0.17 6.91 -1.09
N GLY A 112 -0.04 7.34 -2.34
CA GLY A 112 1.22 7.42 -3.07
C GLY A 112 1.05 7.75 -4.54
N TYR A 113 2.11 7.55 -5.30
CA TYR A 113 2.14 7.77 -6.75
C TYR A 113 3.07 6.79 -7.45
N VAL A 114 2.91 6.67 -8.77
CA VAL A 114 3.78 5.86 -9.63
C VAL A 114 5.10 6.59 -9.86
N ASN A 115 6.21 5.87 -9.78
CA ASN A 115 7.57 6.38 -10.05
C ASN A 115 8.32 5.45 -11.03
N ASP A 116 9.58 5.77 -11.33
CA ASP A 116 10.43 5.05 -12.29
C ASP A 116 11.34 4.00 -11.62
N LEU A 117 11.11 3.66 -10.35
CA LEU A 117 11.85 2.62 -9.65
C LEU A 117 11.34 1.24 -10.05
N GLU A 118 11.97 0.64 -11.03
CA GLU A 118 11.59 -0.64 -11.61
C GLU A 118 11.32 -1.71 -10.55
N ASN A 119 10.08 -2.24 -10.52
CA ASN A 119 9.60 -3.28 -9.61
C ASN A 119 9.78 -2.98 -8.11
N LYS A 120 9.91 -1.73 -7.70
CA LYS A 120 10.12 -1.38 -6.29
C LYS A 120 9.03 -0.48 -5.74
N ILE A 121 8.87 -0.56 -4.43
CA ILE A 121 8.05 0.39 -3.65
C ILE A 121 9.00 1.17 -2.75
N GLU A 122 9.04 2.48 -2.96
CA GLU A 122 9.72 3.43 -2.11
C GLU A 122 8.80 3.88 -0.97
N ILE A 123 9.31 3.92 0.25
CA ILE A 123 8.59 4.34 1.46
C ILE A 123 9.14 5.70 1.91
N LEU A 124 8.27 6.73 1.99
CA LEU A 124 8.57 8.11 2.39
C LEU A 124 7.91 8.51 3.72
#